data_ecf91d2413b76682f7b855871b28a43c
#
_entry.id   ecf91d2413b76682f7b855871b28a43c
#
_cell.length_a   1.000
_cell.length_b   1.000
_cell.length_c   1.000
_cell.angle_alpha   90.00
_cell.angle_beta   90.00
_cell.angle_gamma   90.00
#
_symmetry.space_group_name_H-M   'P 1'
#
loop_
_entity.id
_entity.type
_entity.pdbx_description
1 polymer ?
#
loop_
_entity_poly.entity_id
_entity_poly.type
_entity_poly.pdbx_seq_one_letter_code
_entity_poly.pdbx_strand_id
1 'polypeptide(L)'
;MGTVWGENEKPPEGAQNLYRQDFDDEPGKCYLRYDGKKATFHNEGDTKSETKKNKTETVDGNAELEVKGKLTVKVGSCTVTIQGGTVQIVGGSQISMNAPTITIDGGTVNITGGGGDAVISGISLVNHTHKYTLPLHAGGMGDTIKPT
;
A
#
# COMPACT_ATOMS: atom_id res chain seq x y z
N MET A 1 24.15 26.87 16.99
CA MET A 1 25.07 26.18 17.91
C MET A 1 25.95 25.33 17.05
N GLY A 2 27.24 25.69 16.90
CA GLY A 2 28.17 24.92 16.09
C GLY A 2 28.56 23.66 16.83
N THR A 3 28.68 22.54 16.11
CA THR A 3 29.25 21.31 16.63
C THR A 3 30.68 21.58 17.07
N VAL A 4 30.98 21.37 18.35
CA VAL A 4 32.33 21.43 18.86
C VAL A 4 32.99 20.08 18.54
N TRP A 5 33.87 20.08 17.56
CA TRP A 5 34.72 18.92 17.28
C TRP A 5 35.85 18.89 18.34
N GLY A 6 36.15 17.74 18.86
CA GLY A 6 37.29 17.54 19.76
C GLY A 6 38.60 17.84 19.05
N GLU A 7 39.65 18.14 19.79
CA GLU A 7 40.98 18.56 19.27
C GLU A 7 41.59 17.58 18.25
N ASN A 8 41.10 16.33 18.21
CA ASN A 8 41.57 15.27 17.29
C ASN A 8 40.53 14.78 16.30
N GLU A 9 39.35 15.39 16.26
CA GLU A 9 38.28 14.99 15.37
C GLU A 9 38.23 15.89 14.13
N LYS A 10 38.53 15.32 12.97
CA LYS A 10 38.32 16.00 11.69
C LYS A 10 36.89 15.74 11.25
N PRO A 11 36.17 16.78 10.75
CA PRO A 11 34.87 16.52 10.11
C PRO A 11 35.07 15.49 9.01
N PRO A 12 34.21 14.48 8.91
CA PRO A 12 34.38 13.37 7.96
C PRO A 12 34.40 13.81 6.50
N GLU A 13 33.89 14.99 6.22
CA GLU A 13 33.88 15.60 4.89
C GLU A 13 34.04 17.13 5.06
N GLY A 14 35.03 17.69 4.42
CA GLY A 14 35.28 19.14 4.41
C GLY A 14 35.02 19.72 3.03
N ALA A 15 33.75 20.03 2.70
CA ALA A 15 33.39 20.75 1.49
C ALA A 15 32.62 22.02 1.82
N GLN A 16 32.80 23.05 0.98
CA GLN A 16 31.99 24.27 1.08
C GLN A 16 30.50 23.92 0.86
N ASN A 17 29.62 24.40 1.72
CA ASN A 17 28.18 24.10 1.75
C ASN A 17 27.79 22.68 2.17
N LEU A 18 28.67 21.95 2.82
CA LEU A 18 28.36 20.67 3.44
C LEU A 18 27.99 20.87 4.92
N TYR A 19 26.81 20.41 5.31
CA TYR A 19 26.43 20.20 6.70
C TYR A 19 26.31 18.70 6.97
N ARG A 20 26.98 18.20 8.00
CA ARG A 20 26.84 16.83 8.46
C ARG A 20 26.85 16.77 9.98
N GLN A 21 25.97 15.96 10.54
CA GLN A 21 25.90 15.64 11.95
C GLN A 21 25.78 14.11 12.08
N ASP A 22 26.77 13.51 12.72
CA ASP A 22 26.75 12.10 13.10
C ASP A 22 26.13 11.97 14.49
N PHE A 23 25.31 10.93 14.70
CA PHE A 23 24.58 10.66 15.93
C PHE A 23 25.05 9.39 16.63
N ASP A 24 25.96 8.64 16.02
CA ASP A 24 26.54 7.40 16.53
C ASP A 24 28.02 7.61 16.88
N ASP A 25 28.54 6.82 17.81
CA ASP A 25 29.95 6.80 18.21
C ASP A 25 30.85 6.34 17.04
N GLU A 26 30.29 5.55 16.10
CA GLU A 26 30.97 5.18 14.86
C GLU A 26 30.49 6.08 13.70
N PRO A 27 31.37 6.94 13.15
CA PRO A 27 31.02 7.82 12.06
C PRO A 27 30.47 7.07 10.84
N GLY A 28 29.36 7.53 10.31
CA GLY A 28 28.74 6.98 9.11
C GLY A 28 27.58 6.02 9.35
N LYS A 29 27.37 5.52 10.57
CA LYS A 29 26.26 4.60 10.88
C LYS A 29 24.93 5.31 11.02
N CYS A 30 24.91 6.49 11.62
CA CYS A 30 23.69 7.30 11.72
C CYS A 30 24.06 8.78 11.55
N TYR A 31 23.56 9.43 10.50
CA TYR A 31 23.85 10.82 10.23
C TYR A 31 22.74 11.57 9.50
N LEU A 32 22.74 12.88 9.65
CA LEU A 32 22.03 13.83 8.80
C LEU A 32 23.06 14.60 7.97
N ARG A 33 22.88 14.65 6.66
CA ARG A 33 23.77 15.35 5.72
C ARG A 33 22.97 16.25 4.79
N TYR A 34 23.49 17.42 4.50
CA TYR A 34 23.01 18.30 3.44
C TYR A 34 24.20 18.82 2.63
N ASP A 35 24.16 18.66 1.31
CA ASP A 35 25.26 19.03 0.41
C ASP A 35 24.95 20.27 -0.48
N GLY A 36 23.98 21.07 -0.07
CA GLY A 36 23.52 22.23 -0.83
C GLY A 36 22.39 21.90 -1.83
N LYS A 37 22.12 20.63 -2.12
CA LYS A 37 21.07 20.17 -3.04
C LYS A 37 20.21 19.06 -2.44
N LYS A 38 20.82 18.10 -1.76
CA LYS A 38 20.18 16.91 -1.24
C LYS A 38 20.33 16.85 0.27
N ALA A 39 19.20 16.68 0.97
CA ALA A 39 19.17 16.27 2.37
C ALA A 39 19.13 14.73 2.45
N THR A 40 19.97 14.14 3.28
CA THR A 40 20.03 12.70 3.50
C THR A 40 19.98 12.43 4.98
N PHE A 41 19.04 11.62 5.43
CA PHE A 41 19.07 10.94 6.71
C PHE A 41 19.46 9.48 6.46
N HIS A 42 20.51 9.02 7.09
CA HIS A 42 20.98 7.64 7.03
C HIS A 42 21.01 7.04 8.43
N ASN A 43 20.53 5.81 8.56
CA ASN A 43 20.56 5.07 9.82
C ASN A 43 20.69 3.57 9.53
N GLU A 44 21.72 2.92 10.05
CA GLU A 44 21.91 1.46 9.94
C GLU A 44 21.11 0.68 10.98
N GLY A 45 20.65 1.36 12.03
CA GLY A 45 19.81 0.78 13.07
C GLY A 45 18.31 1.02 12.85
N ASP A 46 17.52 0.83 13.88
CA ASP A 46 16.09 1.08 13.88
C ASP A 46 15.77 2.57 13.89
N THR A 47 14.74 2.96 13.14
CA THR A 47 14.22 4.32 13.15
C THR A 47 12.77 4.32 13.62
N LYS A 48 12.45 5.10 14.65
CA LYS A 48 11.09 5.37 15.09
C LYS A 48 10.75 6.84 14.86
N SER A 49 9.68 7.10 14.11
CA SER A 49 9.08 8.43 13.97
C SER A 49 7.71 8.44 14.62
N GLU A 50 7.48 9.31 15.59
CA GLU A 50 6.21 9.43 16.30
C GLU A 50 5.71 10.88 16.23
N THR A 51 4.47 11.05 15.80
CA THR A 51 3.80 12.36 15.76
C THR A 51 2.48 12.28 16.49
N LYS A 52 2.35 13.04 17.58
CA LYS A 52 1.13 13.02 18.44
C LYS A 52 -0.05 13.81 17.85
N LYS A 53 0.19 14.58 16.80
CA LYS A 53 -0.83 15.34 16.07
C LYS A 53 -0.77 14.99 14.59
N ASN A 54 -1.01 15.94 13.71
CA ASN A 54 -1.00 15.72 12.27
C ASN A 54 0.42 15.66 11.72
N LYS A 55 0.67 14.73 10.80
CA LYS A 55 1.85 14.69 9.94
C LYS A 55 1.40 14.93 8.50
N THR A 56 2.00 15.92 7.84
CA THR A 56 1.80 16.18 6.41
C THR A 56 3.12 16.03 5.68
N GLU A 57 3.10 15.36 4.56
CA GLU A 57 4.25 15.21 3.67
C GLU A 57 3.79 15.52 2.25
N THR A 58 4.46 16.45 1.58
CA THR A 58 4.16 16.86 0.21
C THR A 58 5.39 16.67 -0.65
N VAL A 59 5.23 16.02 -1.78
CA VAL A 59 6.30 15.76 -2.76
C VAL A 59 5.80 16.19 -4.13
N ASP A 60 6.41 17.24 -4.70
CA ASP A 60 6.03 17.77 -6.02
C ASP A 60 6.46 16.86 -7.18
N GLY A 61 7.41 15.98 -6.94
CA GLY A 61 7.91 15.00 -7.89
C GLY A 61 7.48 13.58 -7.54
N ASN A 62 8.36 12.62 -7.74
CA ASN A 62 8.11 11.22 -7.41
C ASN A 62 8.47 10.93 -5.94
N ALA A 63 7.66 10.11 -5.28
CA ALA A 63 7.99 9.48 -4.01
C ALA A 63 8.18 7.98 -4.22
N GLU A 64 9.27 7.42 -3.70
CA GLU A 64 9.57 5.99 -3.75
C GLU A 64 9.75 5.46 -2.33
N LEU A 65 9.13 4.32 -2.06
CA LEU A 65 9.26 3.58 -0.81
C LEU A 65 9.66 2.14 -1.12
N GLU A 66 10.93 1.79 -0.89
CA GLU A 66 11.41 0.41 -0.98
C GLU A 66 11.41 -0.25 0.40
N VAL A 67 10.74 -1.38 0.54
CA VAL A 67 10.69 -2.19 1.76
C VAL A 67 11.03 -3.64 1.43
N LYS A 68 12.19 -4.11 1.85
CA LYS A 68 12.65 -5.49 1.57
C LYS A 68 11.88 -6.57 2.34
N GLY A 69 11.30 -6.22 3.46
CA GLY A 69 10.56 -7.15 4.31
C GLY A 69 9.04 -7.02 4.15
N LYS A 70 8.41 -6.39 5.13
CA LYS A 70 6.96 -6.23 5.22
C LYS A 70 6.58 -4.75 5.35
N LEU A 71 5.66 -4.28 4.52
CA LEU A 71 4.98 -3.00 4.70
C LEU A 71 3.59 -3.24 5.28
N THR A 72 3.25 -2.52 6.35
CA THR A 72 1.90 -2.50 6.91
C THR A 72 1.43 -1.06 7.07
N VAL A 73 0.27 -0.74 6.48
CA VAL A 73 -0.43 0.52 6.70
C VAL A 73 -1.71 0.19 7.47
N LYS A 74 -1.88 0.79 8.66
CA LYS A 74 -3.02 0.53 9.55
C LYS A 74 -3.72 1.82 9.93
N VAL A 75 -5.04 1.85 9.73
CA VAL A 75 -5.91 2.95 10.15
C VAL A 75 -7.15 2.35 10.81
N GLY A 76 -7.25 2.45 12.14
CA GLY A 76 -8.32 1.79 12.90
C GLY A 76 -8.35 0.28 12.65
N SER A 77 -9.47 -0.25 12.17
CA SER A 77 -9.65 -1.66 11.80
C SER A 77 -9.21 -2.02 10.37
N CYS A 78 -8.88 -1.01 9.54
CA CYS A 78 -8.44 -1.24 8.17
C CYS A 78 -6.93 -1.46 8.10
N THR A 79 -6.50 -2.43 7.30
CA THR A 79 -5.07 -2.75 7.14
C THR A 79 -4.75 -3.08 5.69
N VAL A 80 -3.64 -2.53 5.18
CA VAL A 80 -3.00 -2.95 3.93
C VAL A 80 -1.65 -3.55 4.28
N THR A 81 -1.43 -4.79 3.89
CA THR A 81 -0.16 -5.50 4.13
C THR A 81 0.42 -5.95 2.79
N ILE A 82 1.70 -5.68 2.57
CA ILE A 82 2.47 -6.13 1.41
C ILE A 82 3.66 -6.92 1.92
N GLN A 83 3.73 -8.19 1.57
CA GLN A 83 4.82 -9.08 2.00
C GLN A 83 4.92 -10.30 1.07
N GLY A 84 6.15 -10.68 0.69
CA GLY A 84 6.42 -11.94 -0.02
C GLY A 84 5.62 -12.11 -1.33
N GLY A 85 5.43 -11.04 -2.11
CA GLY A 85 4.66 -11.06 -3.35
C GLY A 85 3.13 -11.03 -3.17
N THR A 86 2.64 -10.88 -1.94
CA THR A 86 1.21 -10.81 -1.63
C THR A 86 0.81 -9.40 -1.21
N VAL A 87 -0.32 -8.91 -1.74
CA VAL A 87 -1.02 -7.71 -1.25
C VAL A 87 -2.32 -8.14 -0.59
N GLN A 88 -2.48 -7.84 0.68
CA GLN A 88 -3.70 -8.09 1.44
C GLN A 88 -4.33 -6.77 1.88
N ILE A 89 -5.61 -6.60 1.57
CA ILE A 89 -6.40 -5.44 1.99
C ILE A 89 -7.55 -5.95 2.85
N VAL A 90 -7.59 -5.52 4.11
CA VAL A 90 -8.63 -5.90 5.08
C VAL A 90 -9.37 -4.64 5.49
N GLY A 91 -10.65 -4.55 5.13
CA GLY A 91 -11.57 -3.50 5.59
C GLY A 91 -12.35 -3.95 6.82
N GLY A 92 -12.65 -3.03 7.72
CA GLY A 92 -13.46 -3.33 8.90
C GLY A 92 -14.93 -3.63 8.58
N SER A 93 -15.52 -2.91 7.62
CA SER A 93 -16.93 -3.08 7.21
C SER A 93 -17.11 -3.09 5.71
N GLN A 94 -16.31 -2.33 4.96
CA GLN A 94 -16.47 -2.22 3.51
C GLN A 94 -15.11 -1.90 2.85
N ILE A 95 -14.91 -2.43 1.65
CA ILE A 95 -13.89 -1.99 0.69
C ILE A 95 -14.65 -1.46 -0.53
N SER A 96 -14.47 -0.17 -0.86
CA SER A 96 -15.08 0.46 -2.01
C SER A 96 -14.03 0.88 -3.03
N MET A 97 -14.21 0.48 -4.27
CA MET A 97 -13.39 0.91 -5.42
C MET A 97 -14.31 1.62 -6.40
N ASN A 98 -14.01 2.88 -6.71
CA ASN A 98 -14.81 3.69 -7.63
C ASN A 98 -13.89 4.34 -8.67
N ALA A 99 -14.06 3.95 -9.91
CA ALA A 99 -13.34 4.49 -11.05
C ALA A 99 -14.17 4.28 -12.34
N PRO A 100 -13.96 5.07 -13.39
CA PRO A 100 -14.59 4.82 -14.70
C PRO A 100 -14.32 3.41 -15.24
N THR A 101 -13.13 2.84 -14.92
CA THR A 101 -12.78 1.45 -15.25
C THR A 101 -12.00 0.85 -14.09
N ILE A 102 -12.38 -0.36 -13.67
CA ILE A 102 -11.63 -1.20 -12.72
C ILE A 102 -11.32 -2.50 -13.44
N THR A 103 -10.04 -2.78 -13.64
CA THR A 103 -9.57 -4.01 -14.29
C THR A 103 -9.02 -4.94 -13.21
N ILE A 104 -9.48 -6.19 -13.19
CA ILE A 104 -8.95 -7.27 -12.37
C ILE A 104 -8.48 -8.34 -13.36
N ASP A 105 -7.17 -8.43 -13.55
CA ASP A 105 -6.52 -9.37 -14.48
C ASP A 105 -5.73 -10.41 -13.67
N GLY A 106 -6.03 -11.68 -13.91
CA GLY A 106 -5.39 -12.80 -13.22
C GLY A 106 -5.89 -14.15 -13.76
N GLY A 107 -5.12 -15.21 -13.54
CA GLY A 107 -5.48 -16.56 -13.96
C GLY A 107 -6.79 -17.06 -13.33
N THR A 108 -7.10 -16.62 -12.11
CA THR A 108 -8.36 -16.94 -11.42
C THR A 108 -8.78 -15.77 -10.52
N VAL A 109 -10.04 -15.39 -10.58
CA VAL A 109 -10.67 -14.43 -9.66
C VAL A 109 -11.66 -15.19 -8.77
N ASN A 110 -11.33 -15.31 -7.47
CA ASN A 110 -12.19 -15.94 -6.50
C ASN A 110 -13.03 -14.90 -5.76
N ILE A 111 -14.35 -15.04 -5.78
CA ILE A 111 -15.27 -14.24 -4.98
C ILE A 111 -15.93 -15.20 -3.99
N THR A 112 -15.43 -15.19 -2.75
CA THR A 112 -15.90 -16.09 -1.68
C THR A 112 -16.34 -15.29 -0.46
N GLY A 113 -17.35 -15.75 0.24
CA GLY A 113 -17.86 -15.13 1.45
C GLY A 113 -19.07 -15.89 2.00
N GLY A 114 -19.37 -15.70 3.27
CA GLY A 114 -20.55 -16.29 3.92
C GLY A 114 -21.86 -15.69 3.40
N GLY A 115 -22.37 -16.18 2.28
CA GLY A 115 -23.54 -15.66 1.58
C GLY A 115 -23.21 -14.58 0.55
N GLY A 116 -21.91 -14.45 0.15
CA GLY A 116 -21.47 -13.47 -0.85
C GLY A 116 -21.96 -13.80 -2.25
N ASP A 117 -22.33 -12.76 -2.97
CA ASP A 117 -22.72 -12.81 -4.37
C ASP A 117 -22.02 -11.68 -5.15
N ALA A 118 -21.72 -11.92 -6.41
CA ALA A 118 -21.34 -10.86 -7.33
C ALA A 118 -22.57 -10.38 -8.05
N VAL A 119 -22.95 -9.13 -7.80
CA VAL A 119 -24.12 -8.49 -8.43
C VAL A 119 -23.62 -7.50 -9.48
N ILE A 120 -23.97 -7.72 -10.75
CA ILE A 120 -23.61 -6.85 -11.87
C ILE A 120 -24.88 -6.23 -12.42
N SER A 121 -25.02 -4.92 -12.36
CA SER A 121 -26.21 -4.19 -12.81
C SER A 121 -27.52 -4.76 -12.25
N GLY A 122 -27.50 -5.19 -10.98
CA GLY A 122 -28.66 -5.78 -10.32
C GLY A 122 -28.87 -7.28 -10.58
N ILE A 123 -28.03 -7.92 -11.38
CA ILE A 123 -28.11 -9.35 -11.69
C ILE A 123 -27.14 -10.12 -10.77
N SER A 124 -27.68 -11.00 -9.94
CA SER A 124 -26.93 -11.94 -9.11
C SER A 124 -26.26 -13.01 -9.96
N LEU A 125 -24.97 -13.24 -9.82
CA LEU A 125 -24.29 -14.34 -10.52
C LEU A 125 -24.65 -15.71 -9.93
N VAL A 126 -24.99 -15.75 -8.65
CA VAL A 126 -25.36 -17.00 -7.95
C VAL A 126 -26.82 -17.37 -8.16
N ASN A 127 -27.70 -16.37 -8.26
CA ASN A 127 -29.15 -16.61 -8.24
C ASN A 127 -29.90 -16.23 -9.54
N HIS A 128 -29.15 -15.86 -10.60
CA HIS A 128 -29.84 -15.53 -11.86
C HIS A 128 -30.39 -16.78 -12.57
N THR A 129 -31.47 -16.59 -13.30
CA THR A 129 -32.07 -17.62 -14.13
C THR A 129 -32.29 -17.08 -15.54
N HIS A 130 -32.29 -17.97 -16.51
CA HIS A 130 -32.59 -17.63 -17.90
C HIS A 130 -33.96 -18.20 -18.27
N LYS A 131 -34.81 -17.34 -18.82
CA LYS A 131 -36.04 -17.81 -19.41
C LYS A 131 -35.78 -18.31 -20.84
N TYR A 132 -36.32 -19.46 -21.18
CA TYR A 132 -36.23 -20.00 -22.51
C TYR A 132 -37.61 -20.43 -22.98
N THR A 133 -37.86 -20.30 -24.28
CA THR A 133 -39.12 -20.77 -24.90
C THR A 133 -38.88 -22.19 -25.39
N LEU A 134 -39.65 -23.13 -24.91
CA LEU A 134 -39.66 -24.49 -25.42
C LEU A 134 -40.16 -24.52 -26.88
N PRO A 135 -39.61 -25.41 -27.72
CA PRO A 135 -40.15 -25.62 -29.08
C PRO A 135 -41.68 -25.84 -29.06
N LEU A 136 -42.35 -25.44 -30.12
CA LEU A 136 -43.79 -25.36 -30.25
C LEU A 136 -44.60 -26.61 -29.82
N HIS A 137 -43.94 -27.76 -29.67
CA HIS A 137 -44.55 -29.02 -29.28
C HIS A 137 -44.70 -29.24 -27.78
N ALA A 138 -44.08 -28.39 -26.95
CA ALA A 138 -44.16 -28.53 -25.50
C ALA A 138 -44.91 -27.41 -24.77
N GLY A 139 -45.34 -26.37 -25.47
CA GLY A 139 -46.34 -25.38 -25.02
C GLY A 139 -46.05 -24.62 -23.72
N GLY A 140 -44.83 -24.34 -23.38
CA GLY A 140 -44.52 -23.62 -22.14
C GLY A 140 -43.21 -22.83 -22.18
N MET A 141 -43.11 -21.86 -21.25
CA MET A 141 -41.84 -21.20 -20.90
C MET A 141 -41.26 -21.90 -19.67
N GLY A 142 -39.96 -22.15 -19.70
CA GLY A 142 -39.25 -22.71 -18.55
C GLY A 142 -38.10 -21.84 -18.11
N ASP A 143 -37.68 -21.99 -16.87
CA ASP A 143 -36.45 -21.36 -16.33
C ASP A 143 -35.32 -22.38 -16.28
N THR A 144 -34.11 -21.95 -16.56
CA THR A 144 -32.92 -22.79 -16.31
C THR A 144 -32.72 -22.95 -14.80
N ILE A 145 -32.13 -24.07 -14.40
CA ILE A 145 -31.68 -24.23 -13.02
C ILE A 145 -30.54 -23.24 -12.75
N LYS A 146 -30.40 -22.88 -11.49
CA LYS A 146 -29.29 -22.01 -11.04
C LYS A 146 -27.95 -22.62 -11.41
N PRO A 147 -26.94 -21.79 -11.71
CA PRO A 147 -25.56 -22.25 -11.82
C PRO A 147 -25.14 -22.96 -10.52
N THR A 148 -24.54 -24.14 -10.61
CA THR A 148 -23.98 -24.90 -9.49
C THR A 148 -22.53 -24.53 -9.26
#